data_d11f52856142c044b830c2d10bb23701
#
_entry.id   d11f52856142c044b830c2d10bb23701
#
_cell.length_a   1.000
_cell.length_b   1.000
_cell.length_c   1.000
_cell.angle_alpha   90.00
_cell.angle_beta   90.00
_cell.angle_gamma   90.00
#
_symmetry.space_group_name_H-M   'P 1'
#
loop_
_entity.id
_entity.type
_entity.pdbx_description
1 polymer ?
#
loop_
_entity_poly.entity_id
_entity_poly.type
_entity_poly.pdbx_seq_one_letter_code
_entity_poly.pdbx_strand_id
1 'polypeptide(L)'
;IMQGGGPAIRGRTYRIFHKHSVDVVVNELVDWAKEGVAQLGCSPCSLVIGIGRTHYEATAMMIEAQVYGDFNVQSDLEKKITDKVNESHVGALGLGGKTSVLATFLKVGQQRASGVRIVSLSPNCCIEPRIASVEL
;
A
#
# COMPACT_ATOMS: atom_id res chain seq x y z
N ILE A 1 6.79 12.95 -10.30
CA ILE A 1 6.88 12.17 -9.05
C ILE A 1 8.31 11.65 -8.91
N MET A 2 8.94 12.02 -7.83
CA MET A 2 10.26 11.46 -7.50
C MET A 2 10.09 10.40 -6.40
N GLN A 3 10.47 9.18 -6.71
CA GLN A 3 10.53 8.07 -5.78
C GLN A 3 11.96 7.59 -5.65
N GLY A 4 12.50 7.61 -4.46
CA GLY A 4 13.85 7.16 -4.17
C GLY A 4 13.90 6.01 -3.18
N GLY A 5 15.08 5.44 -3.04
CA GLY A 5 15.38 4.42 -2.05
C GLY A 5 15.08 2.98 -2.48
N GLY A 6 15.69 2.04 -1.77
CA GLY A 6 15.56 0.60 -2.02
C GLY A 6 14.13 0.06 -1.93
N PRO A 7 13.30 0.51 -0.97
CA PRO A 7 11.91 0.08 -0.87
C PRO A 7 11.08 0.39 -2.11
N ALA A 8 11.26 1.56 -2.71
CA ALA A 8 10.54 1.97 -3.91
C ALA A 8 10.82 1.06 -5.12
N ILE A 9 11.98 0.43 -5.16
CA ILE A 9 12.38 -0.48 -6.24
C ILE A 9 12.00 -1.92 -5.90
N ARG A 10 12.27 -2.36 -4.68
CA ARG A 10 12.13 -3.77 -4.27
C ARG A 10 10.75 -4.16 -3.81
N GLY A 11 10.01 -3.21 -3.22
CA GLY A 11 8.70 -3.48 -2.65
C GLY A 11 7.56 -3.51 -3.66
N ARG A 12 7.79 -3.09 -4.90
CA ARG A 12 6.74 -3.05 -5.91
C ARG A 12 6.42 -4.42 -6.44
N THR A 13 5.22 -4.83 -6.19
CA THR A 13 4.65 -6.02 -6.80
C THR A 13 3.18 -5.80 -7.12
N TYR A 14 2.61 -6.71 -7.91
CA TYR A 14 1.17 -6.73 -8.13
C TYR A 14 0.67 -8.17 -8.25
N ARG A 15 -0.60 -8.33 -7.89
CA ARG A 15 -1.31 -9.61 -8.01
C ARG A 15 -2.65 -9.40 -8.69
N ILE A 16 -3.14 -10.45 -9.32
CA ILE A 16 -4.46 -10.51 -9.94
C ILE A 16 -5.40 -11.27 -9.03
N PHE A 17 -6.54 -10.67 -8.76
CA PHE A 17 -7.57 -11.27 -7.92
C PHE A 17 -8.84 -11.48 -8.76
N HIS A 18 -9.35 -12.69 -8.76
CA HIS A 18 -10.61 -13.07 -9.40
C HIS A 18 -11.76 -13.05 -8.38
N LYS A 19 -11.96 -11.89 -7.76
CA LYS A 19 -12.93 -11.71 -6.68
C LYS A 19 -13.82 -10.51 -6.95
N HIS A 20 -15.11 -10.66 -6.71
CA HIS A 20 -16.07 -9.58 -6.90
C HIS A 20 -16.08 -8.56 -5.75
N SER A 21 -15.79 -9.00 -4.53
CA SER A 21 -15.80 -8.16 -3.33
C SER A 21 -14.46 -7.54 -3.05
N VAL A 22 -14.44 -6.24 -2.78
CA VAL A 22 -13.24 -5.52 -2.31
C VAL A 22 -12.79 -6.07 -0.95
N ASP A 23 -13.73 -6.38 -0.05
CA ASP A 23 -13.39 -6.89 1.28
C ASP A 23 -12.65 -8.22 1.21
N VAL A 24 -13.03 -9.11 0.29
CA VAL A 24 -12.32 -10.38 0.07
C VAL A 24 -10.92 -10.12 -0.46
N VAL A 25 -10.76 -9.20 -1.40
CA VAL A 25 -9.46 -8.79 -1.95
C VAL A 25 -8.58 -8.19 -0.84
N VAL A 26 -9.16 -7.35 0.01
CA VAL A 26 -8.44 -6.72 1.12
C VAL A 26 -7.96 -7.75 2.15
N ASN A 27 -8.74 -8.77 2.45
CA ASN A 27 -8.31 -9.81 3.39
C ASN A 27 -7.10 -10.61 2.85
N GLU A 28 -7.13 -10.99 1.57
CA GLU A 28 -5.99 -11.64 0.90
C GLU A 28 -4.78 -10.71 0.77
N LEU A 29 -5.04 -9.42 0.55
CA LEU A 29 -4.02 -8.36 0.45
C LEU A 29 -3.26 -8.16 1.76
N VAL A 30 -3.93 -8.27 2.91
CA VAL A 30 -3.28 -8.13 4.22
C VAL A 30 -2.18 -9.17 4.42
N ASP A 31 -2.42 -10.42 4.06
CA ASP A 31 -1.41 -11.48 4.18
C ASP A 31 -0.22 -11.20 3.26
N TRP A 32 -0.49 -10.79 2.04
CA TRP A 32 0.55 -10.37 1.10
C TRP A 32 1.32 -9.13 1.57
N ALA A 33 0.65 -8.16 2.20
CA ALA A 33 1.30 -6.99 2.78
C ALA A 33 2.21 -7.36 3.97
N LYS A 34 1.79 -8.30 4.83
CA LYS A 34 2.62 -8.83 5.92
C LYS A 34 3.93 -9.43 5.39
N GLU A 35 3.85 -10.23 4.32
CA GLU A 35 5.05 -10.77 3.65
C GLU A 35 5.97 -9.66 3.12
N GLY A 36 5.40 -8.68 2.43
CA GLY A 36 6.16 -7.56 1.86
C GLY A 36 6.86 -6.72 2.93
N VAL A 37 6.18 -6.44 4.03
CA VAL A 37 6.75 -5.68 5.16
C VAL A 37 7.85 -6.45 5.86
N ALA A 38 7.69 -7.77 6.03
CA ALA A 38 8.73 -8.62 6.63
C ALA A 38 10.03 -8.65 5.81
N GLN A 39 9.92 -8.50 4.48
CA GLN A 39 11.07 -8.49 3.58
C GLN A 39 11.70 -7.11 3.37
N LEU A 40 11.05 -6.04 3.85
CA LEU A 40 11.46 -4.67 3.56
C LEU A 40 12.79 -4.27 4.22
N GLY A 41 13.02 -4.68 5.44
CA GLY A 41 14.18 -4.30 6.25
C GLY A 41 14.17 -2.85 6.76
N CYS A 42 13.33 -1.99 6.22
CA CYS A 42 13.17 -0.58 6.58
C CYS A 42 11.77 -0.34 7.17
N SER A 43 11.45 -0.99 8.27
CA SER A 43 10.22 -0.74 9.02
C SER A 43 10.47 0.15 10.25
N PRO A 44 9.48 0.89 10.76
CA PRO A 44 8.12 0.97 10.23
C PRO A 44 8.05 1.70 8.89
N CYS A 45 7.09 1.32 8.07
CA CYS A 45 6.92 1.85 6.72
C CYS A 45 5.52 2.46 6.52
N SER A 46 5.31 3.17 5.41
CA SER A 46 3.98 3.41 4.87
C SER A 46 3.65 2.34 3.84
N LEU A 47 2.41 1.86 3.84
CA LEU A 47 1.93 0.89 2.86
C LEU A 47 1.08 1.60 1.82
N VAL A 48 1.42 1.47 0.55
CA VAL A 48 0.72 2.14 -0.54
C VAL A 48 0.11 1.12 -1.48
N ILE A 49 -1.19 1.29 -1.77
CA ILE A 49 -1.99 0.28 -2.48
C ILE A 49 -2.84 0.95 -3.54
N GLY A 50 -2.82 0.38 -4.74
CA GLY A 50 -3.75 0.70 -5.81
C GLY A 50 -4.50 -0.54 -6.27
N ILE A 51 -5.82 -0.44 -6.40
CA ILE A 51 -6.67 -1.53 -6.91
C ILE A 51 -7.37 -1.04 -8.17
N GLY A 52 -7.10 -1.68 -9.30
CA GLY A 52 -7.61 -1.24 -10.60
C GLY A 52 -7.97 -2.41 -11.52
N ARG A 53 -8.31 -2.08 -12.77
CA ARG A 53 -8.71 -3.02 -13.83
C ARG A 53 -7.54 -3.57 -14.65
N THR A 54 -6.43 -2.82 -14.67
CA THR A 54 -5.20 -3.14 -15.39
C THR A 54 -4.00 -2.89 -14.50
N HIS A 55 -2.85 -3.44 -14.86
CA HIS A 55 -1.59 -3.17 -14.16
C HIS A 55 -1.25 -1.68 -14.16
N TYR A 56 -1.46 -1.02 -15.29
CA TYR A 56 -1.22 0.42 -15.43
C TYR A 56 -2.12 1.22 -14.48
N GLU A 57 -3.43 0.94 -14.49
CA GLU A 57 -4.39 1.63 -13.63
C GLU A 57 -4.11 1.40 -12.14
N ALA A 58 -3.84 0.15 -11.74
CA ALA A 58 -3.49 -0.18 -10.36
C ALA A 58 -2.21 0.53 -9.91
N THR A 59 -1.19 0.58 -10.77
CA THR A 59 0.06 1.29 -10.46
C THR A 59 -0.13 2.80 -10.40
N ALA A 60 -0.89 3.38 -11.33
CA ALA A 60 -1.21 4.81 -11.31
C ALA A 60 -1.97 5.19 -10.02
N MET A 61 -2.97 4.40 -9.65
CA MET A 61 -3.73 4.60 -8.41
C MET A 61 -2.86 4.44 -7.15
N MET A 62 -1.94 3.48 -7.15
CA MET A 62 -0.99 3.33 -6.06
C MET A 62 -0.09 4.58 -5.92
N ILE A 63 0.42 5.08 -7.04
CA ILE A 63 1.25 6.29 -7.04
C ILE A 63 0.45 7.53 -6.59
N GLU A 64 -0.80 7.66 -7.04
CA GLU A 64 -1.68 8.73 -6.58
C GLU A 64 -1.98 8.62 -5.08
N ALA A 65 -2.24 7.41 -4.57
CA ALA A 65 -2.44 7.18 -3.14
C ALA A 65 -1.20 7.59 -2.34
N GLN A 66 -0.01 7.36 -2.87
CA GLN A 66 1.23 7.80 -2.24
C GLN A 66 1.37 9.33 -2.22
N VAL A 67 1.07 9.97 -3.35
CA VAL A 67 1.25 11.43 -3.52
C VAL A 67 0.30 12.22 -2.61
N TYR A 68 -0.95 11.76 -2.51
CA TYR A 68 -2.01 12.44 -1.76
C TYR A 68 -2.27 11.85 -0.38
N GLY A 69 -1.46 10.88 0.04
CA GLY A 69 -1.60 10.25 1.36
C GLY A 69 -1.32 11.24 2.49
N ASP A 70 -2.10 11.14 3.55
CA ASP A 70 -1.95 11.93 4.78
C ASP A 70 -2.02 10.99 5.98
N PHE A 71 -1.00 11.01 6.82
CA PHE A 71 -0.96 10.18 8.03
C PHE A 71 -2.09 10.49 9.02
N ASN A 72 -2.60 11.72 8.99
CA ASN A 72 -3.65 12.18 9.90
C ASN A 72 -5.06 11.93 9.35
N VAL A 73 -5.20 11.64 8.05
CA VAL A 73 -6.47 11.46 7.37
C VAL A 73 -6.52 10.07 6.74
N GLN A 74 -6.94 9.10 7.54
CA GLN A 74 -7.04 7.69 7.14
C GLN A 74 -8.52 7.27 7.12
N SER A 75 -8.95 6.64 6.05
CA SER A 75 -10.25 5.97 5.98
C SER A 75 -10.30 4.76 6.92
N ASP A 76 -11.50 4.30 7.25
CA ASP A 76 -11.68 3.11 8.10
C ASP A 76 -11.05 1.86 7.48
N LEU A 77 -11.08 1.75 6.15
CA LEU A 77 -10.46 0.64 5.43
C LEU A 77 -8.93 0.69 5.51
N GLU A 78 -8.34 1.87 5.37
CA GLU A 78 -6.89 2.07 5.52
C GLU A 78 -6.42 1.76 6.93
N LYS A 79 -7.14 2.24 7.95
CA LYS A 79 -6.87 1.90 9.35
C LYS A 79 -6.96 0.40 9.59
N LYS A 80 -8.02 -0.24 9.10
CA LYS A 80 -8.21 -1.69 9.20
C LYS A 80 -7.06 -2.47 8.59
N ILE A 81 -6.55 -2.06 7.44
CA ILE A 81 -5.39 -2.70 6.79
C ILE A 81 -4.15 -2.49 7.64
N THR A 82 -3.89 -1.26 8.07
CA THR A 82 -2.75 -0.90 8.93
C THR A 82 -2.72 -1.76 10.21
N ASP A 83 -3.85 -1.83 10.91
CA ASP A 83 -3.97 -2.61 12.16
C ASP A 83 -3.70 -4.10 11.93
N LYS A 84 -4.32 -4.67 10.90
CA LYS A 84 -4.13 -6.09 10.57
C LYS A 84 -2.70 -6.41 10.12
N VAL A 85 -2.04 -5.52 9.40
CA VAL A 85 -0.63 -5.73 9.01
C VAL A 85 0.28 -5.59 10.24
N ASN A 86 -0.04 -4.71 11.17
CA ASN A 86 0.70 -4.55 12.42
C ASN A 86 0.63 -5.79 13.33
N GLU A 87 -0.38 -6.64 13.19
CA GLU A 87 -0.43 -7.95 13.86
C GLU A 87 0.74 -8.90 13.45
N SER A 88 1.47 -8.57 12.39
CA SER A 88 2.68 -9.32 12.00
C SER A 88 3.82 -9.18 13.00
N HIS A 89 3.80 -8.11 13.82
CA HIS A 89 4.82 -7.80 14.82
C HIS A 89 6.26 -7.75 14.27
N VAL A 90 6.43 -7.43 12.99
CA VAL A 90 7.76 -7.23 12.38
C VAL A 90 8.54 -6.15 13.12
N GLY A 91 7.86 -5.04 13.45
CA GLY A 91 8.43 -3.96 14.22
C GLY A 91 9.51 -3.16 13.49
N ALA A 92 10.16 -2.27 14.22
CA ALA A 92 11.22 -1.43 13.67
C ALA A 92 12.43 -2.28 13.24
N LEU A 93 12.89 -2.08 12.02
CA LEU A 93 14.04 -2.79 11.42
C LEU A 93 13.90 -4.33 11.43
N GLY A 94 12.68 -4.84 11.56
CA GLY A 94 12.44 -6.28 11.67
C GLY A 94 12.83 -6.90 13.02
N LEU A 95 13.07 -6.09 14.02
CA LEU A 95 13.52 -6.53 15.35
C LEU A 95 12.37 -6.89 16.32
N GLY A 96 11.16 -6.88 15.82
CA GLY A 96 9.96 -7.10 16.62
C GLY A 96 9.36 -5.79 17.14
N GLY A 97 8.06 -5.82 17.43
CA GLY A 97 7.34 -4.67 17.99
C GLY A 97 5.93 -4.53 17.45
N LYS A 98 5.19 -3.57 18.01
CA LYS A 98 3.78 -3.38 17.69
C LYS A 98 3.53 -2.61 16.38
N THR A 99 4.51 -1.82 15.93
CA THR A 99 4.35 -0.92 14.79
C THR A 99 5.28 -1.34 13.66
N SER A 100 4.73 -1.96 12.66
CA SER A 100 5.41 -2.37 11.42
C SER A 100 5.05 -1.44 10.27
N VAL A 101 3.82 -0.91 10.29
CA VAL A 101 3.26 0.03 9.32
C VAL A 101 2.71 1.25 10.07
N LEU A 102 3.07 2.45 9.62
CA LEU A 102 2.60 3.71 10.20
C LEU A 102 1.21 4.08 9.69
N ALA A 103 0.98 3.90 8.40
CA ALA A 103 -0.28 4.15 7.75
C ALA A 103 -0.38 3.38 6.43
N THR A 104 -1.59 3.16 5.98
CA THR A 104 -1.89 2.65 4.64
C THR A 104 -2.52 3.77 3.81
N PHE A 105 -2.07 3.93 2.58
CA PHE A 105 -2.68 4.82 1.59
C PHE A 105 -3.26 3.96 0.48
N LEU A 106 -4.58 4.03 0.31
CA LEU A 106 -5.32 3.15 -0.59
C LEU A 106 -6.14 3.93 -1.59
N LYS A 107 -6.02 3.60 -2.87
CA LYS A 107 -6.95 4.04 -3.90
C LYS A 107 -7.59 2.85 -4.59
N VAL A 108 -8.92 2.83 -4.60
CA VAL A 108 -9.72 1.76 -5.21
C VAL A 108 -10.46 2.30 -6.43
N GLY A 109 -10.17 1.75 -7.58
CA GLY A 109 -10.86 2.01 -8.83
C GLY A 109 -11.96 1.00 -9.13
N GLN A 110 -12.51 1.15 -10.32
CA GLN A 110 -13.54 0.26 -10.80
C GLN A 110 -13.00 -1.14 -11.06
N GLN A 111 -13.86 -2.14 -10.98
CA GLN A 111 -13.54 -3.50 -11.39
C GLN A 111 -13.85 -3.74 -12.87
N ARG A 112 -13.30 -4.79 -13.44
CA ARG A 112 -13.73 -5.30 -14.74
C ARG A 112 -15.09 -5.98 -14.62
N ALA A 113 -15.83 -6.07 -15.73
CA ALA A 113 -17.10 -6.81 -15.78
C ALA A 113 -16.94 -8.28 -15.36
N SER A 114 -15.78 -8.88 -15.60
CA SER A 114 -15.42 -10.23 -15.15
C SER A 114 -15.15 -10.35 -13.63
N GLY A 115 -15.22 -9.25 -12.87
CA GLY A 115 -14.88 -9.23 -11.45
C GLY A 115 -13.37 -9.24 -11.14
N VAL A 116 -12.53 -9.25 -12.16
CA VAL A 116 -11.07 -9.24 -11.98
C VAL A 116 -10.62 -7.89 -11.45
N ARG A 117 -9.76 -7.92 -10.44
CA ARG A 117 -9.06 -6.77 -9.88
C ARG A 117 -7.55 -7.01 -9.91
N ILE A 118 -6.81 -5.99 -10.23
CA ILE A 118 -5.35 -6.01 -10.16
C ILE A 118 -4.95 -5.09 -9.01
N VAL A 119 -4.15 -5.61 -8.13
CA VAL A 119 -3.64 -4.88 -6.96
C VAL A 119 -2.16 -4.62 -7.15
N SER A 120 -1.76 -3.37 -7.05
CA SER A 120 -0.38 -2.94 -6.92
C SER A 120 -0.12 -2.53 -5.48
N LEU A 121 0.93 -3.08 -4.89
CA LEU A 121 1.30 -2.83 -3.50
C LEU A 121 2.78 -2.45 -3.42
N SER A 122 3.07 -1.44 -2.63
CA SER A 122 4.44 -0.99 -2.35
C SER A 122 4.56 -0.60 -0.87
N PRO A 123 5.32 -1.34 -0.06
CA PRO A 123 5.79 -0.81 1.20
C PRO A 123 6.86 0.24 0.93
N ASN A 124 6.70 1.42 1.48
CA ASN A 124 7.61 2.55 1.32
C ASN A 124 8.26 2.93 2.66
N CYS A 125 9.31 3.74 2.59
CA CYS A 125 9.89 4.30 3.79
C CYS A 125 8.88 5.13 4.59
N CYS A 126 9.19 5.42 5.85
CA CYS A 126 8.40 6.26 6.77
C CYS A 126 8.45 7.75 6.39
N ILE A 127 8.23 8.07 5.12
CA ILE A 127 8.28 9.44 4.62
C ILE A 127 6.86 9.93 4.41
N GLU A 128 6.55 11.09 4.99
CA GLU A 128 5.30 11.77 4.75
C GLU A 128 5.24 12.25 3.29
N PRO A 129 4.17 11.96 2.57
CA PRO A 129 3.98 12.47 1.22
C PRO A 129 3.94 14.01 1.22
N ARG A 130 4.57 14.63 0.23
CA ARG A 130 4.59 16.08 0.09
C ARG A 130 4.33 16.49 -1.34
N ILE A 131 3.52 17.51 -1.51
CA ILE A 131 3.19 18.11 -2.79
C ILE A 131 3.61 19.58 -2.75
N ALA A 132 4.22 20.03 -3.82
CA ALA A 132 4.47 21.43 -4.06
C ALA A 132 4.09 21.77 -5.51
N SER A 133 3.57 22.95 -5.72
CA SER A 133 3.26 23.49 -7.05
C SER A 133 3.93 24.85 -7.22
N VAL A 134 4.33 25.13 -8.45
CA VAL A 134 4.88 26.41 -8.85
C VAL A 134 4.17 26.86 -10.13
N GLU A 135 3.79 28.12 -10.18
CA GLU A 135 3.30 28.77 -11.41
C GLU A 135 4.52 29.30 -12.16
N LEU A 136 4.58 29.00 -13.47
CA LEU A 136 5.66 29.43 -14.39
C LEU A 136 5.22 30.65 -15.20
#